data_9293a80796d58cfb84ea06c61dd3da15
#
_entry.id   9293a80796d58cfb84ea06c61dd3da15
#
_cell.length_a   1.000
_cell.length_b   1.000
_cell.length_c   1.000
_cell.angle_alpha   90.00
_cell.angle_beta   90.00
_cell.angle_gamma   90.00
#
_symmetry.space_group_name_H-M   'P 1'
#
loop_
_entity.id
_entity.type
_entity.pdbx_description
1 polymer ?
#
loop_
_entity_poly.entity_id
_entity_poly.type
_entity_poly.pdbx_seq_one_letter_code
_entity_poly.pdbx_strand_id
1 'polypeptide(L)'
;MVSQKFKEALNKQNHEKFLSKAQHGILFRQMKQNNLNTKKSLSWLDKCHLSPQSEGYICGMQELAIFTRWHEKNILKTSTTDQCRICGKETETTFHLLAGCDVLAKKEYLDRHNNVARYVHYSLCKTFGFQTEKKWHLHRPADVIMDNKAEIIWDMLLTTDREVGTNRPDIVVRDKINKKVFIIDISCPSDVNVNAKENEKIAKYSGLRVELAKMWQSECVVIPIVIGSLGGLSEKFVDYINTIPAEISVELCLKITLLGSEKIMRSCLSRK
;
A
#
# COMPACT_ATOMS: atom_id res chain seq x y z
N MET A 1 16.23 -1.97 -37.93
CA MET A 1 16.04 -3.33 -37.38
C MET A 1 17.23 -3.87 -36.58
N VAL A 2 18.48 -3.80 -37.07
CA VAL A 2 19.65 -4.32 -36.34
C VAL A 2 19.89 -3.58 -35.02
N SER A 3 19.75 -2.25 -34.98
CA SER A 3 19.91 -1.43 -33.77
C SER A 3 18.92 -1.78 -32.65
N GLN A 4 17.66 -2.12 -32.97
CA GLN A 4 16.65 -2.46 -32.00
C GLN A 4 16.90 -3.84 -31.37
N LYS A 5 17.22 -4.85 -32.21
CA LYS A 5 17.59 -6.20 -31.73
C LYS A 5 18.84 -6.16 -30.84
N PHE A 6 19.81 -5.31 -31.15
CA PHE A 6 21.00 -5.14 -30.33
C PHE A 6 20.68 -4.52 -28.98
N LYS A 7 19.83 -3.47 -28.94
CA LYS A 7 19.36 -2.87 -27.69
C LYS A 7 18.61 -3.88 -26.82
N GLU A 8 17.74 -4.68 -27.43
CA GLU A 8 16.98 -5.71 -26.71
C GLU A 8 17.91 -6.79 -26.13
N ALA A 9 18.89 -7.25 -26.90
CA ALA A 9 19.88 -8.22 -26.44
C ALA A 9 20.76 -7.66 -25.30
N LEU A 10 21.22 -6.41 -25.42
CA LEU A 10 22.00 -5.74 -24.39
C LEU A 10 21.17 -5.53 -23.11
N ASN A 11 19.92 -5.10 -23.24
CA ASN A 11 19.00 -4.94 -22.11
C ASN A 11 18.75 -6.28 -21.40
N LYS A 12 18.56 -7.36 -22.15
CA LYS A 12 18.42 -8.70 -21.58
C LYS A 12 19.67 -9.12 -20.81
N GLN A 13 20.86 -8.95 -21.39
CA GLN A 13 22.12 -9.26 -20.73
C GLN A 13 22.35 -8.44 -19.46
N ASN A 14 22.07 -7.12 -19.51
CA ASN A 14 22.17 -6.25 -18.34
C ASN A 14 21.18 -6.66 -17.25
N HIS A 15 19.98 -7.05 -17.63
CA HIS A 15 18.95 -7.53 -16.71
C HIS A 15 19.37 -8.85 -16.03
N GLU A 16 19.90 -9.81 -16.79
CA GLU A 16 20.43 -11.06 -16.24
C GLU A 16 21.59 -10.81 -15.27
N LYS A 17 22.54 -9.92 -15.65
CA LYS A 17 23.63 -9.49 -14.76
C LYS A 17 23.13 -8.81 -13.48
N PHE A 18 22.09 -7.98 -13.59
CA PHE A 18 21.47 -7.34 -12.41
C PHE A 18 20.85 -8.38 -11.48
N LEU A 19 20.10 -9.33 -12.02
CA LEU A 19 19.45 -10.38 -11.24
C LEU A 19 20.44 -11.38 -10.60
N SER A 20 21.62 -11.56 -11.18
CA SER A 20 22.63 -12.47 -10.64
C SER A 20 23.41 -11.91 -9.44
N LYS A 21 23.33 -10.58 -9.19
CA LYS A 21 24.04 -9.97 -8.08
C LYS A 21 23.34 -10.28 -6.74
N ALA A 22 24.13 -10.71 -5.75
CA ALA A 22 23.59 -11.10 -4.44
C ALA A 22 22.88 -9.96 -3.69
N GLN A 23 23.39 -8.72 -3.81
CA GLN A 23 22.93 -7.56 -3.06
C GLN A 23 22.20 -6.51 -3.90
N HIS A 24 21.84 -6.82 -5.15
CA HIS A 24 21.10 -5.92 -6.03
C HIS A 24 19.89 -6.63 -6.62
N GLY A 25 18.82 -5.88 -6.93
CA GLY A 25 17.59 -6.42 -7.49
C GLY A 25 16.80 -7.31 -6.54
N ILE A 26 16.99 -7.16 -5.23
CA ILE A 26 16.34 -8.00 -4.22
C ILE A 26 14.82 -7.85 -4.31
N LEU A 27 14.31 -6.63 -4.26
CA LEU A 27 12.88 -6.39 -4.38
C LEU A 27 12.33 -6.89 -5.71
N PHE A 28 13.05 -6.67 -6.81
CA PHE A 28 12.63 -7.13 -8.13
C PHE A 28 12.51 -8.67 -8.22
N ARG A 29 13.47 -9.40 -7.63
CA ARG A 29 13.37 -10.86 -7.51
C ARG A 29 12.18 -11.29 -6.66
N GLN A 30 11.96 -10.63 -5.52
CA GLN A 30 10.82 -10.90 -4.66
C GLN A 30 9.49 -10.63 -5.36
N MET A 31 9.38 -9.54 -6.13
CA MET A 31 8.19 -9.26 -6.93
C MET A 31 7.90 -10.38 -7.92
N LYS A 32 8.90 -10.87 -8.64
CA LYS A 32 8.74 -12.00 -9.56
C LYS A 32 8.34 -13.29 -8.84
N GLN A 33 9.00 -13.62 -7.75
CA GLN A 33 8.71 -14.83 -6.96
C GLN A 33 7.30 -14.83 -6.40
N ASN A 34 6.77 -13.66 -6.05
CA ASN A 34 5.44 -13.49 -5.48
C ASN A 34 4.37 -13.09 -6.51
N ASN A 35 4.64 -13.19 -7.81
CA ASN A 35 3.73 -12.86 -8.89
C ASN A 35 3.12 -11.44 -8.73
N LEU A 36 3.96 -10.45 -8.43
CA LEU A 36 3.56 -9.05 -8.37
C LEU A 36 3.73 -8.38 -9.74
N ASN A 37 2.91 -7.39 -10.01
CA ASN A 37 2.97 -6.60 -11.23
C ASN A 37 4.19 -5.66 -11.23
N THR A 38 5.33 -6.16 -11.67
CA THR A 38 6.61 -5.44 -11.64
C THR A 38 6.53 -4.09 -12.38
N LYS A 39 5.86 -4.06 -13.54
CA LYS A 39 5.74 -2.83 -14.34
C LYS A 39 4.95 -1.75 -13.61
N LYS A 40 3.84 -2.09 -12.99
CA LYS A 40 3.03 -1.14 -12.22
C LYS A 40 3.70 -0.76 -10.91
N SER A 41 4.28 -1.73 -10.20
CA SER A 41 5.01 -1.50 -8.95
C SER A 41 6.18 -0.53 -9.10
N LEU A 42 6.85 -0.52 -10.23
CA LEU A 42 7.99 0.37 -10.52
C LEU A 42 7.59 1.63 -11.29
N SER A 43 6.31 1.83 -11.63
CA SER A 43 5.85 3.01 -12.38
C SER A 43 6.07 4.34 -11.64
N TRP A 44 6.33 4.29 -10.33
CA TRP A 44 6.64 5.47 -9.53
C TRP A 44 7.92 6.19 -9.97
N LEU A 45 8.90 5.45 -10.50
CA LEU A 45 10.17 6.03 -11.00
C LEU A 45 9.92 7.07 -12.10
N ASP A 46 9.01 6.76 -13.03
CA ASP A 46 8.77 7.64 -14.18
C ASP A 46 7.63 8.64 -13.92
N LYS A 47 6.67 8.31 -13.03
CA LYS A 47 5.40 9.02 -12.95
C LYS A 47 5.16 9.79 -11.66
N CYS A 48 5.86 9.48 -10.58
CA CYS A 48 5.59 10.11 -9.29
C CYS A 48 6.33 11.45 -9.10
N HIS A 49 7.31 11.76 -9.93
CA HIS A 49 8.10 13.02 -9.85
C HIS A 49 8.54 13.29 -8.40
N LEU A 50 9.27 12.36 -7.83
CA LEU A 50 9.84 12.51 -6.49
C LEU A 50 11.07 13.42 -6.55
N SER A 51 11.49 13.96 -5.39
CA SER A 51 12.79 14.62 -5.32
C SER A 51 13.90 13.57 -5.52
N PRO A 52 15.05 13.95 -6.14
CA PRO A 52 16.18 13.02 -6.32
C PRO A 52 16.63 12.38 -5.01
N GLN A 53 16.53 13.08 -3.87
CA GLN A 53 16.88 12.57 -2.55
C GLN A 53 15.92 11.48 -2.11
N SER A 54 14.60 11.67 -2.28
CA SER A 54 13.60 10.66 -1.93
C SER A 54 13.68 9.47 -2.85
N GLU A 55 13.86 9.70 -4.16
CA GLU A 55 14.03 8.64 -5.15
C GLU A 55 15.22 7.74 -4.82
N GLY A 56 16.41 8.33 -4.62
CA GLY A 56 17.61 7.59 -4.24
C GLY A 56 17.45 6.85 -2.91
N TYR A 57 16.77 7.46 -1.93
CA TYR A 57 16.52 6.80 -0.63
C TYR A 57 15.57 5.62 -0.76
N ILE A 58 14.50 5.75 -1.54
CA ILE A 58 13.55 4.65 -1.80
C ILE A 58 14.25 3.52 -2.56
N CYS A 59 15.04 3.81 -3.58
CA CYS A 59 15.88 2.80 -4.24
C CYS A 59 16.81 2.10 -3.25
N GLY A 60 17.45 2.84 -2.34
CA GLY A 60 18.28 2.26 -1.28
C GLY A 60 17.51 1.33 -0.35
N MET A 61 16.26 1.67 0.01
CA MET A 61 15.39 0.77 0.79
C MET A 61 15.05 -0.50 0.00
N GLN A 62 14.72 -0.38 -1.28
CA GLN A 62 14.37 -1.49 -2.17
C GLN A 62 15.54 -2.45 -2.41
N GLU A 63 16.75 -1.94 -2.41
CA GLU A 63 17.98 -2.73 -2.56
C GLU A 63 18.59 -3.18 -1.21
N LEU A 64 17.91 -2.91 -0.08
CA LEU A 64 18.38 -3.17 1.28
C LEU A 64 19.75 -2.55 1.60
N ALA A 65 20.06 -1.42 0.95
CA ALA A 65 21.33 -0.71 1.09
C ALA A 65 21.29 0.38 2.17
N ILE A 66 20.21 0.46 2.93
CA ILE A 66 20.06 1.40 4.05
C ILE A 66 20.78 0.83 5.28
N PHE A 67 21.48 1.68 6.03
CA PHE A 67 22.25 1.31 7.22
C PHE A 67 21.35 0.98 8.41
N THR A 68 20.65 -0.14 8.32
CA THR A 68 20.01 -0.79 9.47
C THR A 68 21.06 -1.52 10.31
N ARG A 69 20.77 -1.86 11.56
CA ARG A 69 21.68 -2.64 12.39
C ARG A 69 22.01 -4.01 11.79
N TRP A 70 21.06 -4.60 11.06
CA TRP A 70 21.34 -5.81 10.27
C TRP A 70 22.43 -5.56 9.22
N HIS A 71 22.32 -4.45 8.48
CA HIS A 71 23.30 -4.07 7.46
C HIS A 71 24.67 -3.77 8.08
N GLU A 72 24.68 -3.01 9.17
CA GLU A 72 25.92 -2.68 9.91
C GLU A 72 26.63 -3.95 10.41
N LYS A 73 25.88 -4.92 10.98
CA LYS A 73 26.44 -6.18 11.48
C LYS A 73 26.87 -7.12 10.37
N ASN A 74 26.00 -7.34 9.38
CA ASN A 74 26.18 -8.44 8.41
C ASN A 74 26.96 -8.03 7.17
N ILE A 75 26.89 -6.77 6.75
CA ILE A 75 27.56 -6.25 5.56
C ILE A 75 28.80 -5.45 5.92
N LEU A 76 28.65 -4.40 6.74
CA LEU A 76 29.76 -3.50 7.07
C LEU A 76 30.67 -4.02 8.16
N LYS A 77 30.22 -5.00 8.98
CA LYS A 77 30.96 -5.53 10.15
C LYS A 77 31.33 -4.47 11.18
N THR A 78 30.54 -3.40 11.29
CA THR A 78 30.77 -2.27 12.19
C THR A 78 29.97 -2.37 13.49
N SER A 79 29.04 -3.33 13.61
CA SER A 79 28.22 -3.55 14.80
C SER A 79 28.26 -5.02 15.23
N THR A 80 28.12 -5.27 16.53
CA THR A 80 27.99 -6.62 17.13
C THR A 80 26.53 -7.05 17.27
N THR A 81 25.59 -6.11 17.27
CA THR A 81 24.14 -6.39 17.40
C THR A 81 23.39 -6.01 16.15
N ASP A 82 22.34 -6.76 15.85
CA ASP A 82 21.36 -6.50 14.78
C ASP A 82 19.93 -6.33 15.32
N GLN A 83 19.78 -6.26 16.66
CA GLN A 83 18.47 -6.05 17.28
C GLN A 83 17.88 -4.68 16.93
N CYS A 84 16.57 -4.66 16.66
CA CYS A 84 15.84 -3.44 16.32
C CYS A 84 15.95 -2.38 17.41
N ARG A 85 16.43 -1.19 17.07
CA ARG A 85 16.55 -0.03 17.97
C ARG A 85 15.21 0.49 18.50
N ILE A 86 14.10 0.08 17.86
CA ILE A 86 12.75 0.54 18.21
C ILE A 86 12.07 -0.43 19.17
N CYS A 87 12.01 -1.73 18.86
CA CYS A 87 11.33 -2.72 19.69
C CYS A 87 12.28 -3.55 20.57
N GLY A 88 13.57 -3.59 20.25
CA GLY A 88 14.57 -4.38 21.00
C GLY A 88 14.41 -5.90 20.89
N LYS A 89 13.50 -6.41 20.06
CA LYS A 89 13.15 -7.84 20.00
C LYS A 89 13.68 -8.51 18.75
N GLU A 90 13.29 -8.01 17.59
CA GLU A 90 13.53 -8.61 16.29
C GLU A 90 14.79 -8.04 15.62
N THR A 91 15.28 -8.74 14.61
CA THR A 91 16.37 -8.23 13.76
C THR A 91 15.95 -6.98 13.01
N GLU A 92 16.75 -5.90 13.08
CA GLU A 92 16.49 -4.64 12.40
C GLU A 92 16.80 -4.73 10.91
N THR A 93 15.90 -5.31 10.16
CA THR A 93 15.91 -5.29 8.68
C THR A 93 15.04 -4.16 8.16
N THR A 94 15.22 -3.79 6.87
CA THR A 94 14.33 -2.85 6.18
C THR A 94 12.87 -3.31 6.25
N PHE A 95 12.62 -4.61 6.03
CA PHE A 95 11.26 -5.18 6.07
C PHE A 95 10.66 -5.12 7.49
N HIS A 96 11.46 -5.41 8.53
CA HIS A 96 10.99 -5.28 9.90
C HIS A 96 10.60 -3.86 10.24
N LEU A 97 11.45 -2.87 9.91
CA LEU A 97 11.16 -1.46 10.18
C LEU A 97 9.97 -0.91 9.37
N LEU A 98 9.68 -1.47 8.20
CA LEU A 98 8.59 -0.96 7.35
C LEU A 98 7.26 -1.67 7.53
N ALA A 99 7.25 -2.92 8.03
CA ALA A 99 6.02 -3.70 8.09
C ALA A 99 5.94 -4.74 9.23
N GLY A 100 7.00 -4.92 10.02
CA GLY A 100 7.07 -5.99 11.03
C GLY A 100 7.20 -5.51 12.49
N CYS A 101 7.52 -4.25 12.74
CA CYS A 101 7.76 -3.76 14.09
C CYS A 101 6.44 -3.44 14.82
N ASP A 102 6.16 -4.13 15.91
CA ASP A 102 4.95 -3.97 16.74
C ASP A 102 4.83 -2.57 17.37
N VAL A 103 5.95 -1.93 17.66
CA VAL A 103 5.99 -0.57 18.20
C VAL A 103 5.60 0.46 17.16
N LEU A 104 6.12 0.31 15.91
CA LEU A 104 5.80 1.23 14.81
C LEU A 104 4.37 1.03 14.27
N ALA A 105 3.79 -0.15 14.48
CA ALA A 105 2.42 -0.45 14.06
C ALA A 105 1.39 0.47 14.74
N LYS A 106 1.67 0.93 15.96
CA LYS A 106 0.74 1.74 16.75
C LYS A 106 0.54 3.16 16.21
N LYS A 107 1.47 3.69 15.44
CA LYS A 107 1.43 5.06 14.94
C LYS A 107 1.92 5.19 13.49
N GLU A 108 3.17 4.88 13.26
CA GLU A 108 3.84 5.16 11.99
C GLU A 108 3.21 4.39 10.80
N TYR A 109 2.85 3.12 11.02
CA TYR A 109 2.17 2.33 9.99
C TYR A 109 0.72 2.79 9.81
N LEU A 110 0.05 3.18 10.91
CA LEU A 110 -1.29 3.73 10.86
C LEU A 110 -1.32 5.07 10.12
N ASP A 111 -0.35 5.95 10.35
CA ASP A 111 -0.22 7.22 9.62
C ASP A 111 -0.08 6.99 8.10
N ARG A 112 0.78 6.03 7.68
CA ARG A 112 0.94 5.67 6.27
C ARG A 112 -0.35 5.12 5.68
N HIS A 113 -0.99 4.18 6.35
CA HIS A 113 -2.27 3.60 5.99
C HIS A 113 -3.34 4.69 5.83
N ASN A 114 -3.52 5.54 6.85
CA ASN A 114 -4.54 6.58 6.87
C ASN A 114 -4.32 7.65 5.77
N ASN A 115 -3.09 7.88 5.32
CA ASN A 115 -2.83 8.79 4.22
C ASN A 115 -3.34 8.22 2.88
N VAL A 116 -3.19 6.91 2.63
CA VAL A 116 -3.76 6.25 1.44
C VAL A 116 -5.29 6.27 1.53
N ALA A 117 -5.85 5.86 2.67
CA ALA A 117 -7.29 5.85 2.89
C ALA A 117 -7.92 7.25 2.74
N ARG A 118 -7.26 8.30 3.27
CA ARG A 118 -7.67 9.70 3.11
C ARG A 118 -7.74 10.12 1.64
N TYR A 119 -6.76 9.74 0.83
CA TYR A 119 -6.77 10.03 -0.58
C TYR A 119 -7.93 9.34 -1.31
N VAL A 120 -8.19 8.07 -0.99
CA VAL A 120 -9.34 7.33 -1.53
C VAL A 120 -10.66 7.99 -1.13
N HIS A 121 -10.83 8.32 0.15
CA HIS A 121 -12.02 9.02 0.64
C HIS A 121 -12.22 10.39 -0.03
N TYR A 122 -11.14 11.18 -0.17
CA TYR A 122 -11.19 12.44 -0.90
C TYR A 122 -11.69 12.27 -2.34
N SER A 123 -11.17 11.26 -3.06
CA SER A 123 -11.56 10.99 -4.44
C SER A 123 -13.04 10.58 -4.54
N LEU A 124 -13.51 9.77 -3.60
CA LEU A 124 -14.92 9.38 -3.50
C LEU A 124 -15.83 10.60 -3.24
N CYS A 125 -15.49 11.44 -2.26
CA CYS A 125 -16.24 12.66 -1.98
C CYS A 125 -16.33 13.57 -3.20
N LYS A 126 -15.21 13.73 -3.93
CA LYS A 126 -15.18 14.53 -5.15
C LYS A 126 -16.09 13.96 -6.24
N THR A 127 -16.07 12.65 -6.44
CA THR A 127 -16.89 11.98 -7.47
C THR A 127 -18.39 12.10 -7.16
N PHE A 128 -18.78 11.93 -5.90
CA PHE A 128 -20.18 12.05 -5.49
C PHE A 128 -20.64 13.50 -5.28
N GLY A 129 -19.78 14.49 -5.49
CA GLY A 129 -20.11 15.91 -5.40
C GLY A 129 -20.20 16.45 -3.98
N PHE A 130 -19.66 15.75 -3.00
CA PHE A 130 -19.54 16.24 -1.63
C PHE A 130 -18.46 17.32 -1.51
N GLN A 131 -18.62 18.21 -0.54
CA GLN A 131 -17.63 19.26 -0.28
C GLN A 131 -16.28 18.64 0.13
N THR A 132 -15.22 19.11 -0.49
CA THR A 132 -13.84 18.66 -0.20
C THR A 132 -12.90 19.84 -0.08
N GLU A 133 -11.76 19.62 0.56
CA GLU A 133 -10.64 20.56 0.53
C GLU A 133 -10.04 20.68 -0.89
N LYS A 134 -9.33 21.78 -1.16
CA LYS A 134 -8.66 21.97 -2.46
C LYS A 134 -7.61 20.91 -2.77
N LYS A 135 -6.97 20.35 -1.73
CA LYS A 135 -5.89 19.37 -1.85
C LYS A 135 -6.19 18.16 -0.98
N TRP A 136 -6.02 16.96 -1.49
CA TRP A 136 -6.32 15.72 -0.82
C TRP A 136 -5.63 15.56 0.55
N HIS A 137 -4.39 16.05 0.69
CA HIS A 137 -3.62 15.91 1.94
C HIS A 137 -4.10 16.84 3.06
N LEU A 138 -4.92 17.84 2.75
CA LEU A 138 -5.60 18.68 3.73
C LEU A 138 -6.99 18.15 4.08
N HIS A 139 -7.50 17.21 3.30
CA HIS A 139 -8.81 16.62 3.50
C HIS A 139 -8.89 15.90 4.85
N ARG A 140 -9.95 16.14 5.58
CA ARG A 140 -10.27 15.45 6.83
C ARG A 140 -11.51 14.61 6.59
N PRO A 141 -11.41 13.27 6.53
CA PRO A 141 -12.56 12.42 6.39
C PRO A 141 -13.55 12.66 7.52
N ALA A 142 -14.84 12.81 7.17
CA ALA A 142 -15.92 12.76 8.13
C ALA A 142 -16.32 11.31 8.37
N ASP A 143 -16.75 10.97 9.58
CA ASP A 143 -17.16 9.62 9.95
C ASP A 143 -18.29 9.11 9.04
N VAL A 144 -19.25 9.96 8.74
CA VAL A 144 -20.32 9.70 7.76
C VAL A 144 -20.60 10.98 6.98
N ILE A 145 -20.66 10.84 5.65
CA ILE A 145 -21.15 11.89 4.76
C ILE A 145 -22.17 11.27 3.81
N MET A 146 -23.33 11.87 3.68
CA MET A 146 -24.40 11.30 2.85
C MET A 146 -25.34 12.35 2.28
N ASP A 147 -25.98 11.98 1.18
CA ASP A 147 -27.12 12.66 0.58
C ASP A 147 -28.15 11.63 0.04
N ASN A 148 -29.04 12.06 -0.84
CA ASN A 148 -30.02 11.19 -1.49
C ASN A 148 -29.38 10.24 -2.54
N LYS A 149 -28.14 10.47 -3.00
CA LYS A 149 -27.46 9.72 -4.04
C LYS A 149 -26.46 8.71 -3.48
N ALA A 150 -25.70 9.10 -2.47
CA ALA A 150 -24.63 8.28 -1.93
C ALA A 150 -24.47 8.44 -0.42
N GLU A 151 -23.76 7.50 0.18
CA GLU A 151 -23.32 7.51 1.56
C GLU A 151 -21.89 6.97 1.64
N ILE A 152 -21.00 7.70 2.29
CA ILE A 152 -19.60 7.31 2.51
C ILE A 152 -19.39 7.26 4.02
N ILE A 153 -18.94 6.13 4.52
CA ILE A 153 -18.68 5.85 5.92
C ILE A 153 -17.19 5.61 6.09
N TRP A 154 -16.55 6.30 7.02
CA TRP A 154 -15.13 6.22 7.30
C TRP A 154 -14.87 5.57 8.65
N ASP A 155 -14.09 4.46 8.67
CA ASP A 155 -13.54 3.79 9.85
C ASP A 155 -14.55 3.63 11.02
N MET A 156 -15.80 3.31 10.71
CA MET A 156 -16.86 3.11 11.70
C MET A 156 -17.25 1.64 11.84
N LEU A 157 -17.69 1.34 13.06
CA LEU A 157 -18.35 0.06 13.34
C LEU A 157 -19.74 0.05 12.70
N LEU A 158 -20.00 -0.91 11.83
CA LEU A 158 -21.30 -1.06 11.18
C LEU A 158 -22.19 -2.02 11.98
N THR A 159 -23.41 -1.58 12.24
CA THR A 159 -24.44 -2.45 12.83
C THR A 159 -25.09 -3.26 11.72
N THR A 160 -25.21 -4.57 11.93
CA THR A 160 -25.81 -5.52 10.99
C THR A 160 -26.95 -6.30 11.69
N ASP A 161 -27.94 -6.78 10.92
CA ASP A 161 -29.06 -7.55 11.46
C ASP A 161 -28.60 -8.87 12.10
N ARG A 162 -27.52 -9.44 11.60
CA ARG A 162 -26.86 -10.63 12.16
C ARG A 162 -25.46 -10.27 12.59
N GLU A 163 -24.99 -10.87 13.66
CA GLU A 163 -23.63 -10.72 14.12
C GLU A 163 -22.64 -11.23 13.05
N VAL A 164 -21.65 -10.40 12.72
CA VAL A 164 -20.56 -10.75 11.81
C VAL A 164 -19.23 -10.60 12.52
N GLY A 165 -18.29 -11.48 12.21
CA GLY A 165 -17.00 -11.52 12.89
C GLY A 165 -16.15 -10.25 12.72
N THR A 166 -16.40 -9.46 11.67
CA THR A 166 -15.68 -8.19 11.42
C THR A 166 -16.61 -7.23 10.69
N ASN A 167 -16.81 -6.04 11.27
CA ASN A 167 -17.76 -5.03 10.80
C ASN A 167 -17.22 -3.60 10.83
N ARG A 168 -15.89 -3.43 10.85
CA ARG A 168 -15.24 -2.11 10.80
C ARG A 168 -14.21 -2.08 9.65
N PRO A 169 -14.64 -1.85 8.42
CA PRO A 169 -13.75 -1.58 7.29
C PRO A 169 -13.28 -0.12 7.31
N ASP A 170 -12.22 0.17 6.55
CA ASP A 170 -11.69 1.53 6.48
C ASP A 170 -12.66 2.50 5.81
N ILE A 171 -13.31 2.09 4.71
CA ILE A 171 -14.29 2.91 4.00
C ILE A 171 -15.43 2.01 3.50
N VAL A 172 -16.67 2.46 3.68
CA VAL A 172 -17.82 1.89 2.99
C VAL A 172 -18.49 2.96 2.14
N VAL A 173 -18.78 2.63 0.89
CA VAL A 173 -19.53 3.49 -0.02
C VAL A 173 -20.82 2.80 -0.40
N ARG A 174 -21.94 3.46 -0.19
CA ARG A 174 -23.25 3.06 -0.68
C ARG A 174 -23.69 3.98 -1.80
N ASP A 175 -23.62 3.50 -3.02
CA ASP A 175 -24.19 4.17 -4.19
C ASP A 175 -25.69 3.80 -4.28
N LYS A 176 -26.53 4.73 -3.84
CA LYS A 176 -27.98 4.52 -3.74
C LYS A 176 -28.65 4.51 -5.11
N ILE A 177 -28.06 5.22 -6.08
CA ILE A 177 -28.59 5.31 -7.46
C ILE A 177 -28.34 3.99 -8.21
N ASN A 178 -27.08 3.50 -8.19
CA ASN A 178 -26.70 2.30 -8.89
C ASN A 178 -26.95 1.02 -8.07
N LYS A 179 -27.45 1.13 -6.85
CA LYS A 179 -27.66 0.02 -5.91
C LYS A 179 -26.40 -0.83 -5.72
N LYS A 180 -25.28 -0.17 -5.47
CA LYS A 180 -23.98 -0.81 -5.24
C LYS A 180 -23.39 -0.38 -3.90
N VAL A 181 -22.72 -1.32 -3.26
CA VAL A 181 -21.99 -1.11 -2.00
C VAL A 181 -20.55 -1.56 -2.20
N PHE A 182 -19.62 -0.72 -1.79
CA PHE A 182 -18.18 -1.00 -1.88
C PHE A 182 -17.59 -1.00 -0.47
N ILE A 183 -17.07 -2.14 -0.05
CA ILE A 183 -16.31 -2.29 1.21
C ILE A 183 -14.85 -2.17 0.82
N ILE A 184 -14.21 -1.06 1.17
CA ILE A 184 -12.83 -0.76 0.82
C ILE A 184 -11.97 -0.88 2.07
N ASP A 185 -10.91 -1.68 2.01
CA ASP A 185 -9.99 -1.86 3.13
C ASP A 185 -8.54 -1.78 2.63
N ILE A 186 -7.78 -0.89 3.26
CA ILE A 186 -6.42 -0.55 2.87
C ILE A 186 -5.42 -1.37 3.69
N SER A 187 -4.27 -1.68 3.10
CA SER A 187 -3.16 -2.29 3.83
C SER A 187 -1.82 -1.98 3.17
N CYS A 188 -0.77 -1.81 4.01
CA CYS A 188 0.60 -1.59 3.54
C CYS A 188 1.55 -2.65 4.15
N PRO A 189 1.43 -3.94 3.77
CA PRO A 189 2.25 -5.01 4.32
C PRO A 189 3.69 -5.00 3.74
N SER A 190 4.51 -5.95 4.20
CA SER A 190 5.71 -6.33 3.44
C SER A 190 5.33 -6.82 2.04
N ASP A 191 6.15 -6.50 1.05
CA ASP A 191 5.86 -6.74 -0.37
C ASP A 191 5.63 -8.24 -0.68
N VAL A 192 6.31 -9.14 0.03
CA VAL A 192 6.11 -10.59 -0.10
C VAL A 192 4.72 -11.07 0.33
N ASN A 193 4.00 -10.27 1.10
CA ASN A 193 2.70 -10.63 1.68
C ASN A 193 1.51 -9.97 0.95
N VAL A 194 1.74 -9.23 -0.14
CA VAL A 194 0.69 -8.47 -0.84
C VAL A 194 -0.48 -9.37 -1.23
N ASN A 195 -0.24 -10.44 -2.00
CA ASN A 195 -1.31 -11.34 -2.46
C ASN A 195 -2.03 -12.07 -1.30
N ALA A 196 -1.28 -12.49 -0.28
CA ALA A 196 -1.86 -13.11 0.91
C ALA A 196 -2.78 -12.14 1.66
N LYS A 197 -2.38 -10.87 1.74
CA LYS A 197 -3.14 -9.83 2.42
C LYS A 197 -4.41 -9.43 1.67
N GLU A 198 -4.38 -9.41 0.34
CA GLU A 198 -5.60 -9.22 -0.46
C GLU A 198 -6.64 -10.31 -0.18
N ASN A 199 -6.21 -11.57 -0.23
CA ASN A 199 -7.10 -12.70 0.05
C ASN A 199 -7.63 -12.67 1.49
N GLU A 200 -6.79 -12.33 2.47
CA GLU A 200 -7.18 -12.15 3.87
C GLU A 200 -8.29 -11.10 4.00
N LYS A 201 -8.15 -9.93 3.34
CA LYS A 201 -9.15 -8.86 3.40
C LYS A 201 -10.48 -9.28 2.78
N ILE A 202 -10.45 -9.95 1.63
CA ILE A 202 -11.66 -10.46 0.97
C ILE A 202 -12.39 -11.48 1.89
N ALA A 203 -11.66 -12.41 2.47
CA ALA A 203 -12.20 -13.39 3.38
C ALA A 203 -12.77 -12.75 4.67
N LYS A 204 -12.01 -11.80 5.24
CA LYS A 204 -12.35 -11.07 6.45
C LYS A 204 -13.72 -10.39 6.37
N TYR A 205 -14.04 -9.78 5.24
CA TYR A 205 -15.28 -9.04 5.06
C TYR A 205 -16.37 -9.80 4.28
N SER A 206 -16.18 -11.11 4.05
CA SER A 206 -17.17 -11.93 3.32
C SER A 206 -18.54 -11.95 4.03
N GLY A 207 -18.57 -12.07 5.34
CA GLY A 207 -19.80 -12.03 6.13
C GLY A 207 -20.47 -10.66 6.08
N LEU A 208 -19.71 -9.58 6.29
CA LEU A 208 -20.21 -8.20 6.20
C LEU A 208 -20.78 -7.90 4.82
N ARG A 209 -20.12 -8.35 3.75
CA ARG A 209 -20.60 -8.22 2.38
C ARG A 209 -21.99 -8.78 2.18
N VAL A 210 -22.25 -9.97 2.70
CA VAL A 210 -23.56 -10.64 2.59
C VAL A 210 -24.63 -9.86 3.35
N GLU A 211 -24.34 -9.43 4.58
CA GLU A 211 -25.30 -8.68 5.39
C GLU A 211 -25.61 -7.31 4.80
N LEU A 212 -24.62 -6.53 4.36
CA LEU A 212 -24.87 -5.24 3.74
C LEU A 212 -25.62 -5.36 2.41
N ALA A 213 -25.32 -6.38 1.60
CA ALA A 213 -26.05 -6.64 0.36
C ALA A 213 -27.53 -6.88 0.63
N LYS A 214 -27.85 -7.65 1.69
CA LYS A 214 -29.22 -7.94 2.10
C LYS A 214 -29.92 -6.72 2.71
N MET A 215 -29.30 -6.05 3.69
CA MET A 215 -29.88 -4.90 4.39
C MET A 215 -30.18 -3.73 3.44
N TRP A 216 -29.30 -3.48 2.48
CA TRP A 216 -29.44 -2.35 1.56
C TRP A 216 -29.99 -2.73 0.18
N GLN A 217 -30.36 -4.01 -0.01
CA GLN A 217 -30.88 -4.54 -1.29
C GLN A 217 -30.03 -4.10 -2.49
N SER A 218 -28.72 -4.25 -2.36
CA SER A 218 -27.71 -3.74 -3.27
C SER A 218 -26.64 -4.78 -3.55
N GLU A 219 -26.02 -4.73 -4.72
CA GLU A 219 -24.81 -5.50 -5.00
C GLU A 219 -23.69 -5.01 -4.10
N CYS A 220 -23.01 -5.92 -3.40
CA CYS A 220 -21.92 -5.56 -2.48
C CYS A 220 -20.62 -6.25 -2.87
N VAL A 221 -19.53 -5.48 -2.95
CA VAL A 221 -18.19 -5.97 -3.31
C VAL A 221 -17.16 -5.53 -2.26
N VAL A 222 -16.20 -6.43 -1.98
CA VAL A 222 -15.04 -6.13 -1.14
C VAL A 222 -13.86 -5.77 -2.04
N ILE A 223 -13.24 -4.63 -1.80
CA ILE A 223 -12.12 -4.09 -2.57
C ILE A 223 -10.92 -3.93 -1.65
N PRO A 224 -9.94 -4.84 -1.71
CA PRO A 224 -8.69 -4.67 -0.98
C PRO A 224 -7.75 -3.71 -1.73
N ILE A 225 -7.34 -2.62 -1.11
CA ILE A 225 -6.28 -1.74 -1.60
C ILE A 225 -4.99 -2.11 -0.86
N VAL A 226 -4.24 -3.05 -1.41
CA VAL A 226 -3.01 -3.55 -0.78
C VAL A 226 -1.79 -3.10 -1.57
N ILE A 227 -0.94 -2.31 -0.93
CA ILE A 227 0.29 -1.76 -1.53
C ILE A 227 1.45 -2.18 -0.64
N GLY A 228 2.40 -2.93 -1.19
CA GLY A 228 3.60 -3.31 -0.45
C GLY A 228 4.35 -2.09 0.10
N SER A 229 4.97 -2.24 1.24
CA SER A 229 5.69 -1.13 1.91
C SER A 229 6.82 -0.54 1.08
N LEU A 230 7.31 -1.27 0.08
CA LEU A 230 8.31 -0.84 -0.91
C LEU A 230 7.73 -0.68 -2.33
N GLY A 231 6.39 -0.63 -2.44
CA GLY A 231 5.69 -0.32 -3.69
C GLY A 231 5.20 -1.52 -4.48
N GLY A 232 5.28 -2.74 -3.94
CA GLY A 232 4.77 -3.95 -4.59
C GLY A 232 3.25 -3.91 -4.78
N LEU A 233 2.77 -4.20 -6.00
CA LEU A 233 1.36 -4.29 -6.36
C LEU A 233 1.06 -5.66 -6.92
N SER A 234 -0.11 -6.22 -6.61
CA SER A 234 -0.58 -7.44 -7.24
C SER A 234 -0.96 -7.22 -8.70
N GLU A 235 -1.10 -8.30 -9.46
CA GLU A 235 -1.62 -8.23 -10.83
C GLU A 235 -3.07 -7.71 -10.87
N LYS A 236 -3.85 -7.95 -9.82
CA LYS A 236 -5.26 -7.54 -9.70
C LYS A 236 -5.45 -6.11 -9.17
N PHE A 237 -4.40 -5.46 -8.70
CA PHE A 237 -4.53 -4.16 -8.03
C PHE A 237 -5.24 -3.11 -8.88
N VAL A 238 -4.93 -3.05 -10.18
CA VAL A 238 -5.56 -2.08 -11.10
C VAL A 238 -7.05 -2.37 -11.27
N ASP A 239 -7.44 -3.64 -11.32
CA ASP A 239 -8.84 -4.04 -11.44
C ASP A 239 -9.62 -3.65 -10.18
N TYR A 240 -9.03 -3.82 -9.00
CA TYR A 240 -9.62 -3.35 -7.74
C TYR A 240 -9.81 -1.83 -7.75
N ILE A 241 -8.79 -1.07 -8.14
CA ILE A 241 -8.91 0.40 -8.23
C ILE A 241 -9.99 0.82 -9.22
N ASN A 242 -10.07 0.18 -10.39
CA ASN A 242 -11.07 0.49 -11.42
C ASN A 242 -12.50 0.10 -11.01
N THR A 243 -12.67 -0.78 -10.03
CA THR A 243 -14.00 -1.14 -9.50
C THR A 243 -14.54 -0.03 -8.58
N ILE A 244 -13.70 0.81 -8.00
CA ILE A 244 -14.10 1.90 -7.11
C ILE A 244 -14.79 2.99 -7.93
N PRO A 245 -15.97 3.51 -7.52
CA PRO A 245 -16.67 4.54 -8.26
C PRO A 245 -16.04 5.94 -8.07
N ALA A 246 -14.74 6.04 -8.31
CA ALA A 246 -13.97 7.29 -8.22
C ALA A 246 -12.71 7.21 -9.09
N GLU A 247 -12.22 8.35 -9.55
CA GLU A 247 -10.94 8.46 -10.24
C GLU A 247 -9.79 8.41 -9.21
N ILE A 248 -9.12 7.27 -9.12
CA ILE A 248 -8.01 7.03 -8.20
C ILE A 248 -6.73 6.76 -9.00
N SER A 249 -5.72 7.61 -8.80
CA SER A 249 -4.40 7.40 -9.41
C SER A 249 -3.61 6.34 -8.64
N VAL A 250 -3.25 5.26 -9.35
CA VAL A 250 -2.34 4.21 -8.84
C VAL A 250 -1.00 4.82 -8.46
N GLU A 251 -0.48 5.72 -9.28
CA GLU A 251 0.80 6.38 -9.07
C GLU A 251 0.79 7.25 -7.80
N LEU A 252 -0.33 7.93 -7.53
CA LEU A 252 -0.44 8.70 -6.29
C LEU A 252 -0.56 7.81 -5.05
N CYS A 253 -1.26 6.68 -5.14
CA CYS A 253 -1.28 5.68 -4.07
C CYS A 253 0.14 5.14 -3.79
N LEU A 254 0.91 4.81 -4.83
CA LEU A 254 2.32 4.42 -4.71
C LEU A 254 3.16 5.52 -4.06
N LYS A 255 3.05 6.76 -4.55
CA LYS A 255 3.75 7.92 -4.00
C LYS A 255 3.50 8.10 -2.51
N ILE A 256 2.24 8.06 -2.09
CA ILE A 256 1.84 8.19 -0.67
C ILE A 256 2.48 7.08 0.17
N THR A 257 2.40 5.84 -0.29
CA THR A 257 2.95 4.69 0.42
C THR A 257 4.47 4.77 0.53
N LEU A 258 5.17 5.05 -0.56
CA LEU A 258 6.63 5.09 -0.61
C LEU A 258 7.20 6.26 0.23
N LEU A 259 6.61 7.46 0.14
CA LEU A 259 7.00 8.58 0.98
C LEU A 259 6.68 8.33 2.47
N GLY A 260 5.59 7.62 2.76
CA GLY A 260 5.27 7.16 4.11
C GLY A 260 6.34 6.19 4.65
N SER A 261 6.79 5.26 3.82
CA SER A 261 7.85 4.31 4.16
C SER A 261 9.21 5.01 4.33
N GLU A 262 9.55 5.96 3.47
CA GLU A 262 10.73 6.80 3.62
C GLU A 262 10.72 7.56 4.96
N LYS A 263 9.59 8.19 5.30
CA LYS A 263 9.42 8.91 6.58
C LYS A 263 9.62 7.98 7.78
N ILE A 264 9.05 6.78 7.75
CA ILE A 264 9.22 5.77 8.80
C ILE A 264 10.70 5.42 8.94
N MET A 265 11.36 5.07 7.85
CA MET A 265 12.77 4.67 7.87
C MET A 265 13.67 5.79 8.40
N ARG A 266 13.52 7.02 7.89
CA ARG A 266 14.30 8.18 8.36
C ARG A 266 14.08 8.45 9.85
N SER A 267 12.83 8.40 10.31
CA SER A 267 12.50 8.57 11.73
C SER A 267 13.12 7.48 12.61
N CYS A 268 13.11 6.23 12.15
CA CYS A 268 13.75 5.13 12.90
C CYS A 268 15.26 5.31 13.00
N LEU A 269 15.92 5.59 11.88
CA LEU A 269 17.39 5.69 11.84
C LEU A 269 17.93 6.95 12.51
N SER A 270 17.13 7.99 12.71
CA SER A 270 17.51 9.16 13.49
C SER A 270 17.49 8.94 15.00
N ARG A 271 16.86 7.87 15.47
CA ARG A 271 16.89 7.47 16.89
C ARG A 271 18.19 6.71 17.17
N LYS A 272 19.05 7.28 18.03
CA LYS A 272 20.34 6.68 18.44
C LYS A 272 20.13 5.51 19.39
#